data_572611ec2798292c039855488da98026
#
_entry.id   572611ec2798292c039855488da98026
#
_cell.length_a   1.000
_cell.length_b   1.000
_cell.length_c   1.000
_cell.angle_alpha   90.00
_cell.angle_beta   90.00
_cell.angle_gamma   90.00
#
_symmetry.space_group_name_H-M   'P 1'
#
loop_
_entity.id
_entity.type
_entity.pdbx_description
1 polymer ?
#
loop_
_entity_poly.entity_id
_entity_poly.type
_entity_poly.pdbx_seq_one_letter_code
_entity_poly.pdbx_strand_id
1 'polypeptide(L)'
;MITISERRRKGAVGIMATTTKRKAAAKVSRYDELKRMLEDRRRELLNAVHDKIRDARAEGNKDRDVLDQGESSEVDIQEDIEFALIQLKSETLTKVDAALRRLEEGTYGNCFECGDEIAEARLRALPFAMRCKDCEEARETAERRERMLAQKRGSSALFYDLPN
;
A
#
# COMPACT_ATOMS: atom_id res chain seq x y z
N MET A 1 -22.53 -40.79 -44.14
CA MET A 1 -22.49 -41.20 -42.72
C MET A 1 -21.36 -40.42 -42.02
N ILE A 2 -21.70 -39.41 -41.27
CA ILE A 2 -20.71 -38.60 -40.50
C ILE A 2 -20.52 -39.32 -39.18
N THR A 3 -19.28 -39.76 -38.90
CA THR A 3 -18.96 -40.58 -37.74
C THR A 3 -19.06 -39.76 -36.44
N ILE A 4 -19.51 -40.42 -35.36
CA ILE A 4 -19.74 -39.88 -34.01
C ILE A 4 -18.48 -39.17 -33.43
N SER A 5 -17.31 -39.48 -33.96
CA SER A 5 -16.02 -38.88 -33.60
C SER A 5 -15.87 -37.39 -33.95
N GLU A 6 -16.46 -36.90 -35.07
CA GLU A 6 -16.37 -35.51 -35.51
C GLU A 6 -17.25 -34.57 -34.71
N ARG A 7 -18.37 -35.01 -34.18
CA ARG A 7 -19.25 -34.17 -33.34
C ARG A 7 -18.65 -33.83 -31.96
N ARG A 8 -17.81 -34.74 -31.39
CA ARG A 8 -17.14 -34.47 -30.10
C ARG A 8 -16.06 -33.42 -30.16
N ARG A 9 -15.35 -33.29 -31.29
CA ARG A 9 -14.28 -32.29 -31.45
C ARG A 9 -14.80 -30.85 -31.60
N LYS A 10 -15.94 -30.65 -32.24
CA LYS A 10 -16.53 -29.31 -32.42
C LYS A 10 -17.14 -28.74 -31.14
N GLY A 11 -17.65 -29.59 -30.24
CA GLY A 11 -18.18 -29.15 -28.95
C GLY A 11 -17.10 -28.70 -27.94
N ALA A 12 -15.95 -29.39 -27.91
CA ALA A 12 -14.87 -29.08 -26.97
C ALA A 12 -14.16 -27.78 -27.27
N VAL A 13 -13.98 -27.42 -28.54
CA VAL A 13 -13.34 -26.16 -28.95
C VAL A 13 -14.21 -24.94 -28.62
N GLY A 14 -15.52 -25.04 -28.76
CA GLY A 14 -16.46 -23.97 -28.43
C GLY A 14 -16.51 -23.62 -26.94
N ILE A 15 -16.42 -24.62 -26.08
CA ILE A 15 -16.50 -24.44 -24.60
C ILE A 15 -15.21 -23.78 -24.07
N MET A 16 -14.04 -24.15 -24.59
CA MET A 16 -12.77 -23.55 -24.16
C MET A 16 -12.65 -22.08 -24.59
N ALA A 17 -13.07 -21.73 -25.79
CA ALA A 17 -13.03 -20.35 -26.29
C ALA A 17 -13.96 -19.40 -25.51
N THR A 18 -15.14 -19.86 -25.10
CA THR A 18 -16.08 -19.06 -24.32
C THR A 18 -15.62 -18.85 -22.88
N THR A 19 -14.96 -19.84 -22.28
CA THR A 19 -14.41 -19.76 -20.93
C THR A 19 -13.24 -18.77 -20.85
N THR A 20 -12.37 -18.77 -21.85
CA THR A 20 -11.23 -17.84 -21.94
C THR A 20 -11.70 -16.39 -22.11
N LYS A 21 -12.70 -16.16 -22.96
CA LYS A 21 -13.27 -14.84 -23.21
C LYS A 21 -13.99 -14.28 -21.97
N ARG A 22 -14.70 -15.12 -21.22
CA ARG A 22 -15.34 -14.75 -19.96
C ARG A 22 -14.31 -14.38 -18.87
N LYS A 23 -13.23 -15.14 -18.73
CA LYS A 23 -12.13 -14.85 -17.79
C LYS A 23 -11.43 -13.54 -18.14
N ALA A 24 -11.17 -13.28 -19.42
CA ALA A 24 -10.56 -12.05 -19.87
C ALA A 24 -11.46 -10.82 -19.60
N ALA A 25 -12.75 -10.91 -19.90
CA ALA A 25 -13.71 -9.83 -19.62
C ALA A 25 -13.87 -9.54 -18.11
N ALA A 26 -13.91 -10.59 -17.27
CA ALA A 26 -13.96 -10.45 -15.82
C ALA A 26 -12.67 -9.80 -15.27
N LYS A 27 -11.51 -10.12 -15.85
CA LYS A 27 -10.23 -9.52 -15.47
C LYS A 27 -10.18 -8.02 -15.81
N VAL A 28 -10.66 -7.62 -16.98
CA VAL A 28 -10.73 -6.21 -17.39
C VAL A 28 -11.66 -5.43 -16.46
N SER A 29 -12.86 -5.93 -16.18
CA SER A 29 -13.81 -5.29 -15.25
C SER A 29 -13.25 -5.13 -13.85
N ARG A 30 -12.50 -6.13 -13.35
CA ARG A 30 -11.82 -6.08 -12.05
C ARG A 30 -10.73 -5.00 -12.00
N TYR A 31 -9.92 -4.87 -13.05
CA TYR A 31 -8.91 -3.82 -13.10
C TYR A 31 -9.50 -2.41 -13.14
N ASP A 32 -10.60 -2.22 -13.85
CA ASP A 32 -11.31 -0.94 -13.89
C ASP A 32 -11.87 -0.55 -12.51
N GLU A 33 -12.40 -1.51 -11.76
CA GLU A 33 -12.86 -1.29 -10.38
C GLU A 33 -11.70 -0.91 -9.45
N LEU A 34 -10.61 -1.66 -9.49
CA LEU A 34 -9.42 -1.40 -8.68
C LEU A 34 -8.76 -0.06 -9.05
N LYS A 35 -8.77 0.32 -10.33
CA LYS A 35 -8.30 1.62 -10.78
C LYS A 35 -9.11 2.75 -10.17
N ARG A 36 -10.43 2.67 -10.23
CA ARG A 36 -11.32 3.67 -9.60
C ARG A 36 -11.06 3.79 -8.10
N MET A 37 -10.92 2.68 -7.39
CA MET A 37 -10.60 2.68 -5.96
C MET A 37 -9.27 3.38 -5.67
N LEU A 38 -8.23 3.18 -6.47
CA LEU A 38 -6.94 3.86 -6.33
C LEU A 38 -7.06 5.37 -6.62
N GLU A 39 -7.77 5.76 -7.68
CA GLU A 39 -7.99 7.15 -8.05
C GLU A 39 -8.82 7.89 -6.97
N ASP A 40 -9.84 7.26 -6.42
CA ASP A 40 -10.64 7.81 -5.33
C ASP A 40 -9.79 7.96 -4.06
N ARG A 41 -9.00 6.95 -3.71
CA ARG A 41 -8.09 7.01 -2.56
C ARG A 41 -7.02 8.09 -2.72
N ARG A 42 -6.48 8.25 -3.92
CA ARG A 42 -5.55 9.34 -4.25
C ARG A 42 -6.19 10.70 -4.00
N ARG A 43 -7.41 10.90 -4.48
CA ARG A 43 -8.17 12.15 -4.31
C ARG A 43 -8.44 12.45 -2.84
N GLU A 44 -8.88 11.47 -2.07
CA GLU A 44 -9.09 11.60 -0.62
C GLU A 44 -7.82 12.02 0.11
N LEU A 45 -6.69 11.37 -0.19
CA LEU A 45 -5.41 11.68 0.44
C LEU A 45 -4.91 13.08 0.07
N LEU A 46 -5.03 13.49 -1.19
CA LEU A 46 -4.68 14.84 -1.63
C LEU A 46 -5.50 15.90 -0.91
N ASN A 47 -6.83 15.72 -0.85
CA ASN A 47 -7.70 16.65 -0.14
C ASN A 47 -7.33 16.73 1.35
N ALA A 48 -7.11 15.57 1.99
CA ALA A 48 -6.75 15.52 3.41
C ALA A 48 -5.39 16.16 3.72
N VAL A 49 -4.43 16.10 2.80
CA VAL A 49 -3.13 16.81 2.94
C VAL A 49 -3.33 18.30 2.74
N HIS A 50 -4.08 18.71 1.70
CA HIS A 50 -4.36 20.13 1.45
C HIS A 50 -5.13 20.80 2.59
N ASP A 51 -6.12 20.11 3.16
CA ASP A 51 -6.89 20.62 4.29
C ASP A 51 -5.98 20.84 5.50
N LYS A 52 -5.14 19.87 5.84
CA LYS A 52 -4.20 19.98 6.95
C LYS A 52 -3.17 21.10 6.76
N ILE A 53 -2.63 21.25 5.55
CA ILE A 53 -1.71 22.37 5.24
C ILE A 53 -2.42 23.71 5.36
N ARG A 54 -3.67 23.80 4.94
CA ARG A 54 -4.49 25.03 5.06
C ARG A 54 -4.73 25.37 6.53
N ASP A 55 -5.10 24.36 7.34
CA ASP A 55 -5.38 24.53 8.76
C ASP A 55 -4.11 24.99 9.51
N ALA A 56 -2.97 24.33 9.29
CA ALA A 56 -1.68 24.72 9.87
C ALA A 56 -1.27 26.17 9.50
N ARG A 57 -1.55 26.60 8.26
CA ARG A 57 -1.29 28.00 7.86
C ARG A 57 -2.24 29.00 8.54
N ALA A 58 -3.48 28.61 8.79
CA ALA A 58 -4.46 29.45 9.46
C ALA A 58 -4.12 29.61 10.96
N GLU A 59 -3.60 28.58 11.60
CA GLU A 59 -3.17 28.58 13.00
C GLU A 59 -1.85 29.32 13.22
N GLY A 60 -0.90 29.23 12.29
CA GLY A 60 0.34 29.97 12.33
C GLY A 60 0.19 31.51 12.24
N ASN A 61 -0.98 31.99 11.80
CA ASN A 61 -1.32 33.42 11.73
C ASN A 61 -2.07 33.94 12.99
N LYS A 62 -2.41 33.06 13.94
CA LYS A 62 -2.97 33.50 15.22
C LYS A 62 -1.81 33.95 16.10
N ASP A 63 -1.91 35.19 16.61
CA ASP A 63 -0.89 35.82 17.46
C ASP A 63 -0.43 34.89 18.57
N ARG A 64 0.83 34.42 18.50
CA ARG A 64 1.54 33.66 19.53
C ARG A 64 1.89 34.50 20.76
N ASP A 65 1.38 35.72 20.86
CA ASP A 65 1.89 36.74 21.78
C ASP A 65 1.43 36.61 23.24
N VAL A 66 0.60 35.60 23.59
CA VAL A 66 0.03 35.48 24.97
C VAL A 66 -0.11 34.02 25.46
N LEU A 67 0.74 33.10 25.03
CA LEU A 67 0.70 31.72 25.55
C LEU A 67 1.64 31.57 26.75
N ASP A 68 1.14 31.05 27.88
CA ASP A 68 1.94 30.62 29.02
C ASP A 68 2.84 29.43 28.62
N GLN A 69 3.96 29.27 29.31
CA GLN A 69 5.02 28.27 28.98
C GLN A 69 4.51 26.82 29.00
N GLY A 70 3.42 26.55 29.75
CA GLY A 70 2.74 25.22 29.74
C GLY A 70 1.89 24.99 28.51
N GLU A 71 1.14 25.99 28.05
CA GLU A 71 0.30 25.93 26.84
C GLU A 71 1.15 25.85 25.57
N SER A 72 2.31 26.51 25.54
CA SER A 72 3.28 26.43 24.43
C SER A 72 3.78 25.00 24.20
N SER A 73 4.02 24.23 25.25
CA SER A 73 4.51 22.86 25.15
C SER A 73 3.47 21.88 24.60
N GLU A 74 2.19 22.08 24.91
CA GLU A 74 1.10 21.27 24.33
C GLU A 74 0.87 21.60 22.86
N VAL A 75 1.01 22.86 22.47
CA VAL A 75 0.91 23.31 21.08
C VAL A 75 2.04 22.71 20.23
N ASP A 76 3.27 22.72 20.72
CA ASP A 76 4.44 22.15 20.01
C ASP A 76 4.25 20.64 19.76
N ILE A 77 3.75 19.90 20.77
CA ILE A 77 3.46 18.46 20.62
C ILE A 77 2.36 18.23 19.57
N GLN A 78 1.33 19.07 19.58
CA GLN A 78 0.23 18.97 18.62
C GLN A 78 0.70 19.24 17.18
N GLU A 79 1.54 20.25 16.98
CA GLU A 79 2.16 20.56 15.69
C GLU A 79 3.02 19.40 15.18
N ASP A 80 3.81 18.76 16.04
CA ASP A 80 4.62 17.59 15.71
C ASP A 80 3.76 16.40 15.27
N ILE A 81 2.65 16.14 15.97
CA ILE A 81 1.70 15.08 15.61
C ILE A 81 1.07 15.38 14.24
N GLU A 82 0.66 16.61 13.99
CA GLU A 82 0.04 16.99 12.72
C GLU A 82 1.03 16.87 11.55
N PHE A 83 2.27 17.30 11.76
CA PHE A 83 3.33 17.12 10.78
C PHE A 83 3.58 15.64 10.46
N ALA A 84 3.66 14.79 11.49
CA ALA A 84 3.81 13.35 11.32
C ALA A 84 2.63 12.72 10.55
N LEU A 85 1.40 13.18 10.80
CA LEU A 85 0.21 12.73 10.05
C LEU A 85 0.25 13.16 8.58
N ILE A 86 0.70 14.36 8.28
CA ILE A 86 0.88 14.85 6.90
C ILE A 86 1.93 13.98 6.18
N GLN A 87 3.05 13.70 6.83
CA GLN A 87 4.11 12.84 6.29
C GLN A 87 3.58 11.43 5.99
N LEU A 88 2.86 10.81 6.91
CA LEU A 88 2.26 9.48 6.74
C LEU A 88 1.29 9.44 5.54
N LYS A 89 0.45 10.47 5.40
CA LYS A 89 -0.47 10.59 4.25
C LYS A 89 0.28 10.78 2.94
N SER A 90 1.35 11.57 2.94
CA SER A 90 2.21 11.79 1.76
C SER A 90 2.91 10.51 1.32
N GLU A 91 3.43 9.73 2.26
CA GLU A 91 4.01 8.40 1.97
C GLU A 91 2.96 7.44 1.39
N THR A 92 1.74 7.47 1.94
CA THR A 92 0.64 6.64 1.43
C THR A 92 0.25 7.07 0.02
N LEU A 93 0.21 8.37 -0.27
CA LEU A 93 -0.03 8.92 -1.60
C LEU A 93 1.02 8.42 -2.61
N THR A 94 2.30 8.45 -2.24
CA THR A 94 3.39 7.91 -3.07
C THR A 94 3.20 6.42 -3.39
N LYS A 95 2.72 5.62 -2.42
CA LYS A 95 2.40 4.20 -2.62
C LYS A 95 1.21 4.01 -3.57
N VAL A 96 0.19 4.84 -3.47
CA VAL A 96 -0.97 4.82 -4.38
C VAL A 96 -0.57 5.21 -5.80
N ASP A 97 0.24 6.24 -5.98
CA ASP A 97 0.76 6.66 -7.29
C ASP A 97 1.64 5.58 -7.93
N ALA A 98 2.44 4.88 -7.14
CA ALA A 98 3.21 3.72 -7.61
C ALA A 98 2.30 2.55 -8.03
N ALA A 99 1.20 2.32 -7.32
CA ALA A 99 0.22 1.29 -7.68
C ALA A 99 -0.50 1.63 -8.99
N LEU A 100 -0.88 2.90 -9.21
CA LEU A 100 -1.48 3.37 -10.46
C LEU A 100 -0.51 3.18 -11.65
N ARG A 101 0.76 3.51 -11.50
CA ARG A 101 1.78 3.25 -12.54
C ARG A 101 1.91 1.76 -12.87
N ARG A 102 1.95 0.89 -11.85
CA ARG A 102 1.99 -0.56 -12.06
C ARG A 102 0.73 -1.08 -12.77
N LEU A 103 -0.40 -0.44 -12.56
CA LEU A 103 -1.65 -0.79 -13.23
C LEU A 103 -1.58 -0.44 -14.71
N GLU A 104 -1.02 0.72 -15.06
CA GLU A 104 -0.74 1.13 -16.46
C GLU A 104 0.26 0.21 -17.14
N GLU A 105 1.29 -0.23 -16.44
CA GLU A 105 2.31 -1.19 -16.91
C GLU A 105 1.79 -2.63 -16.99
N GLY A 106 0.58 -2.91 -16.46
CA GLY A 106 0.00 -4.26 -16.45
C GLY A 106 0.62 -5.21 -15.43
N THR A 107 1.43 -4.71 -14.50
CA THR A 107 2.10 -5.49 -13.43
C THR A 107 1.35 -5.46 -12.10
N TYR A 108 0.30 -4.63 -11.99
CA TYR A 108 -0.53 -4.51 -10.81
C TYR A 108 -1.26 -5.82 -10.48
N GLY A 109 -1.34 -6.16 -9.22
CA GLY A 109 -2.00 -7.37 -8.74
C GLY A 109 -1.10 -8.60 -8.70
N ASN A 110 0.13 -8.51 -9.18
CA ASN A 110 1.14 -9.58 -9.06
C ASN A 110 2.13 -9.24 -7.94
N CYS A 111 2.50 -10.24 -7.17
CA CYS A 111 3.51 -10.11 -6.12
C CYS A 111 4.88 -9.79 -6.72
N PHE A 112 5.56 -8.81 -6.15
CA PHE A 112 6.88 -8.40 -6.61
C PHE A 112 7.96 -9.48 -6.39
N GLU A 113 7.78 -10.33 -5.37
CA GLU A 113 8.80 -11.33 -5.00
C GLU A 113 8.56 -12.70 -5.65
N CYS A 114 7.35 -13.26 -5.54
CA CYS A 114 7.05 -14.58 -6.10
C CYS A 114 6.40 -14.55 -7.48
N GLY A 115 5.92 -13.39 -7.94
CA GLY A 115 5.20 -13.27 -9.21
C GLY A 115 3.74 -13.73 -9.19
N ASP A 116 3.30 -14.38 -8.12
CA ASP A 116 1.94 -14.89 -7.99
C ASP A 116 0.91 -13.77 -7.87
N GLU A 117 -0.33 -14.07 -8.24
CA GLU A 117 -1.43 -13.11 -8.14
C GLU A 117 -1.78 -12.84 -6.68
N ILE A 118 -1.83 -11.56 -6.30
CA ILE A 118 -2.25 -11.11 -4.97
C ILE A 118 -3.77 -11.28 -4.85
N ALA A 119 -4.21 -11.87 -3.73
CA ALA A 119 -5.63 -12.08 -3.46
C ALA A 119 -6.43 -10.76 -3.55
N GLU A 120 -7.56 -10.79 -4.24
CA GLU A 120 -8.42 -9.62 -4.46
C GLU A 120 -8.88 -8.98 -3.15
N ALA A 121 -9.23 -9.78 -2.15
CA ALA A 121 -9.60 -9.29 -0.82
C ALA A 121 -8.48 -8.44 -0.19
N ARG A 122 -7.21 -8.81 -0.43
CA ARG A 122 -6.06 -8.03 0.03
C ARG A 122 -5.91 -6.72 -0.74
N LEU A 123 -6.11 -6.74 -2.06
CA LEU A 123 -6.05 -5.53 -2.89
C LEU A 123 -7.21 -4.56 -2.59
N ARG A 124 -8.37 -5.05 -2.18
CA ARG A 124 -9.49 -4.22 -1.72
C ARG A 124 -9.19 -3.56 -0.36
N ALA A 125 -8.54 -4.29 0.55
CA ALA A 125 -8.14 -3.74 1.85
C ALA A 125 -6.90 -2.85 1.77
N LEU A 126 -5.91 -3.22 0.94
CA LEU A 126 -4.64 -2.54 0.72
C LEU A 126 -4.41 -2.37 -0.79
N PRO A 127 -5.01 -1.35 -1.42
CA PRO A 127 -4.97 -1.19 -2.87
C PRO A 127 -3.56 -1.00 -3.44
N PHE A 128 -2.61 -0.58 -2.62
CA PHE A 128 -1.19 -0.38 -2.97
C PHE A 128 -0.30 -1.57 -2.56
N ALA A 129 -0.87 -2.72 -2.22
CA ALA A 129 -0.06 -3.89 -1.86
C ALA A 129 0.82 -4.35 -3.02
N MET A 130 2.12 -4.50 -2.75
CA MET A 130 3.12 -4.97 -3.71
C MET A 130 3.47 -6.45 -3.52
N ARG A 131 3.10 -7.05 -2.38
CA ARG A 131 3.42 -8.43 -2.01
C ARG A 131 2.18 -9.19 -1.61
N CYS A 132 2.18 -10.51 -1.88
CA CYS A 132 1.18 -11.41 -1.34
C CYS A 132 1.35 -11.51 0.19
N LYS A 133 0.40 -12.16 0.86
CA LYS A 133 0.42 -12.30 2.32
C LYS A 133 1.69 -13.01 2.79
N ASP A 134 2.03 -14.12 2.16
CA ASP A 134 3.13 -15.00 2.57
C ASP A 134 4.50 -14.32 2.41
N CYS A 135 4.71 -13.60 1.30
CA CYS A 135 5.95 -12.83 1.09
C CYS A 135 6.07 -11.66 2.06
N GLU A 136 4.99 -10.98 2.41
CA GLU A 136 5.01 -9.89 3.40
C GLU A 136 5.30 -10.42 4.80
N GLU A 137 4.67 -11.51 5.23
CA GLU A 137 4.94 -12.16 6.52
C GLU A 137 6.40 -12.67 6.62
N ALA A 138 6.94 -13.22 5.55
CA ALA A 138 8.34 -13.64 5.49
C ALA A 138 9.28 -12.43 5.66
N ARG A 139 9.00 -11.32 4.97
CA ARG A 139 9.77 -10.08 5.08
C ARG A 139 9.72 -9.50 6.49
N GLU A 140 8.53 -9.37 7.06
CA GLU A 140 8.36 -8.85 8.43
C GLU A 140 9.10 -9.72 9.46
N THR A 141 9.07 -11.04 9.27
CA THR A 141 9.79 -11.97 10.16
C THR A 141 11.29 -11.80 10.04
N ALA A 142 11.81 -11.61 8.82
CA ALA A 142 13.24 -11.37 8.58
C ALA A 142 13.68 -10.03 9.21
N GLU A 143 12.93 -8.95 8.99
CA GLU A 143 13.21 -7.63 9.58
C GLU A 143 13.17 -7.67 11.12
N ARG A 144 12.21 -8.39 11.70
CA ARG A 144 12.13 -8.55 13.16
C ARG A 144 13.35 -9.27 13.72
N ARG A 145 13.82 -10.34 13.04
CA ARG A 145 15.03 -11.05 13.43
C ARG A 145 16.26 -10.16 13.35
N GLU A 146 16.37 -9.38 12.29
CA GLU A 146 17.50 -8.47 12.09
C GLU A 146 17.53 -7.38 13.16
N ARG A 147 16.40 -6.75 13.47
CA ARG A 147 16.28 -5.79 14.58
C ARG A 147 16.68 -6.38 15.92
N MET A 148 16.25 -7.59 16.23
CA MET A 148 16.63 -8.29 17.47
C MET A 148 18.14 -8.58 17.53
N LEU A 149 18.75 -8.96 16.41
CA LEU A 149 20.20 -9.20 16.34
C LEU A 149 21.00 -7.90 16.48
N ALA A 150 20.54 -6.82 15.85
CA ALA A 150 21.15 -5.49 15.96
C ALA A 150 21.09 -4.98 17.41
N GLN A 151 19.96 -5.14 18.08
CA GLN A 151 19.79 -4.77 19.48
C GLN A 151 20.73 -5.57 20.42
N LYS A 152 20.87 -6.88 20.20
CA LYS A 152 21.81 -7.72 20.97
C LYS A 152 23.26 -7.31 20.75
N ARG A 153 23.65 -6.95 19.53
CA ARG A 153 25.01 -6.46 19.23
C ARG A 153 25.28 -5.11 19.92
N GLY A 154 24.33 -4.19 19.90
CA GLY A 154 24.45 -2.90 20.58
C GLY A 154 24.56 -3.01 22.09
N SER A 155 23.79 -3.91 22.72
CA SER A 155 23.85 -4.10 24.17
C SER A 155 25.16 -4.77 24.62
N SER A 156 25.77 -5.66 23.83
CA SER A 156 27.05 -6.29 24.20
C SER A 156 28.23 -5.31 24.04
N ALA A 157 28.17 -4.36 23.13
CA ALA A 157 29.22 -3.36 22.97
C ALA A 157 29.33 -2.39 24.18
N LEU A 158 28.20 -2.09 24.82
CA LEU A 158 28.15 -1.23 26.00
C LEU A 158 28.80 -1.84 27.27
N PHE A 159 28.91 -3.19 27.32
CA PHE A 159 29.52 -3.88 28.47
C PHE A 159 31.04 -3.99 28.37
N TYR A 160 31.65 -3.82 27.21
CA TYR A 160 33.11 -3.93 27.02
C TYR A 160 33.84 -2.60 27.23
N ASP A 161 33.16 -1.49 27.35
CA ASP A 161 33.75 -0.14 27.44
C ASP A 161 33.76 0.44 28.87
N LEU A 162 33.62 -0.42 29.90
CA LEU A 162 33.80 0.00 31.30
C LEU A 162 35.29 -0.09 31.66
N PRO A 163 36.00 1.05 31.89
CA PRO A 163 37.39 1.02 32.36
C PRO A 163 37.40 0.44 33.78
N ASN A 164 38.33 -0.48 33.99
CA ASN A 164 38.60 -1.14 35.25
C ASN A 164 39.31 -0.18 36.23
#